data_e96443da856239fa479c1d5fde8a1679
#
_entry.id   e96443da856239fa479c1d5fde8a1679
#
_cell.length_a   1.000
_cell.length_b   1.000
_cell.length_c   1.000
_cell.angle_alpha   90.00
_cell.angle_beta   90.00
_cell.angle_gamma   90.00
#
_symmetry.space_group_name_H-M   'P 1'
#
loop_
_entity.id
_entity.type
_entity.pdbx_description
1 polymer ?
#
loop_
_entity_poly.entity_id
_entity_poly.type
_entity_poly.pdbx_seq_one_letter_code
_entity_poly.pdbx_strand_id
1 'polypeptide(L)'
;EGLVSSDAYGDYAFGRWKKQDFDEQIEKRFAGISVMGEMPGRERRNEINSEETKEMRMEDILMLLGGLALFLYGMQMMSNGLETAAGNKMKSILEKLTSNRIKGVVVGAAITAVIQSSSATTVMVVGFVNSGLMTLNQAVWVIMGANIGTTITGQLIALDIGAIAPLIAFGGVAAITFVKNERVRHISEIFAGLGVLFIGMGMMGDAMQPLQQSETFVNFMTKASNPVVGILVGAIFTAIIQSSSASVGILQALAGTGVIPLSSAVYVLFGQNIGTCITAVLASIGTKTNAKRATVIHLMFNIFGSILFTFICMLTPFVSWVEALSPGNTVAQIANVHTIFNIVTTLILLPVGTYMAKLAVLILPEGKEEATEERGLKHIKVFENSYSVGNEALALSELEQEVDRMRGMVAKNVQESYEAVLTGNLGAWDSLKEREEYIDYLNAEVSRYIVSVMHHEMAAEDSVKISGYYKILGNLE
;
A
#
# COMPACT_ATOMS: atom_id res chain seq x y z
N GLU A 1 -19.61 -53.55 -29.10
CA GLU A 1 -18.99 -53.48 -30.45
C GLU A 1 -18.42 -52.09 -30.66
N GLY A 2 -17.07 -52.00 -30.91
CA GLY A 2 -16.42 -50.77 -31.35
C GLY A 2 -15.17 -50.42 -30.57
N LEU A 3 -14.13 -51.26 -30.58
CA LEU A 3 -12.74 -50.91 -30.29
C LEU A 3 -12.27 -49.78 -31.21
N VAL A 4 -11.72 -48.68 -30.67
CA VAL A 4 -10.77 -47.81 -31.36
C VAL A 4 -9.54 -47.67 -30.50
N SER A 5 -8.42 -48.04 -31.10
CA SER A 5 -7.08 -48.16 -30.57
C SER A 5 -6.48 -46.85 -30.10
N SER A 6 -5.76 -46.95 -28.98
CA SER A 6 -4.72 -46.01 -28.55
C SER A 6 -3.48 -46.20 -29.45
N ASP A 7 -3.04 -45.17 -30.13
CA ASP A 7 -1.66 -45.01 -30.58
C ASP A 7 -1.48 -43.61 -31.16
N ALA A 8 -0.92 -42.70 -30.39
CA ALA A 8 -0.11 -41.56 -30.85
C ALA A 8 0.24 -40.59 -29.69
N TYR A 9 1.23 -40.94 -28.89
CA TYR A 9 2.07 -39.90 -28.25
C TYR A 9 3.52 -40.37 -28.27
N GLY A 10 4.30 -39.61 -29.02
CA GLY A 10 5.66 -39.90 -29.38
C GLY A 10 6.65 -39.92 -28.25
N ASP A 11 7.62 -40.78 -28.40
CA ASP A 11 8.85 -40.91 -27.62
C ASP A 11 9.62 -39.60 -27.48
N TYR A 12 9.70 -39.06 -26.27
CA TYR A 12 10.82 -38.21 -25.87
C TYR A 12 11.82 -39.06 -25.10
N ALA A 13 12.93 -39.34 -25.73
CA ALA A 13 14.04 -40.10 -25.23
C ALA A 13 14.69 -39.37 -24.02
N PHE A 14 14.37 -39.81 -22.79
CA PHE A 14 15.19 -39.57 -21.63
C PHE A 14 16.37 -40.54 -21.64
N GLY A 15 17.57 -40.03 -22.04
CA GLY A 15 18.78 -40.80 -22.04
C GLY A 15 19.07 -41.37 -20.64
N ARG A 16 19.10 -42.69 -20.54
CA ARG A 16 19.50 -43.45 -19.36
C ARG A 16 20.98 -43.19 -19.07
N TRP A 17 21.27 -42.26 -18.17
CA TRP A 17 22.58 -42.18 -17.54
C TRP A 17 22.74 -43.40 -16.63
N LYS A 18 23.76 -44.22 -16.93
CA LYS A 18 24.10 -45.34 -16.03
C LYS A 18 24.69 -44.78 -14.76
N LYS A 19 24.21 -45.23 -13.64
CA LYS A 19 24.68 -44.85 -12.28
C LYS A 19 26.22 -44.95 -12.14
N GLN A 20 26.83 -45.83 -12.90
CA GLN A 20 28.26 -46.06 -12.95
C GLN A 20 29.07 -44.86 -13.53
N ASP A 21 28.53 -44.15 -14.51
CA ASP A 21 29.21 -42.99 -15.08
C ASP A 21 29.17 -41.76 -14.16
N PHE A 22 28.15 -41.68 -13.31
CA PHE A 22 28.02 -40.60 -12.33
C PHE A 22 28.97 -40.80 -11.15
N ASP A 23 29.09 -42.01 -10.63
CA ASP A 23 29.98 -42.35 -9.52
C ASP A 23 31.45 -42.19 -9.93
N GLU A 24 31.82 -42.56 -11.16
CA GLU A 24 33.22 -42.42 -11.69
C GLU A 24 33.58 -40.91 -11.92
N GLN A 25 32.64 -40.08 -12.27
CA GLN A 25 32.90 -38.63 -12.38
C GLN A 25 33.04 -37.94 -11.01
N ILE A 26 32.32 -38.42 -10.01
CA ILE A 26 32.45 -37.92 -8.62
C ILE A 26 33.79 -38.36 -8.03
N GLU A 27 34.18 -39.63 -8.17
CA GLU A 27 35.48 -40.11 -7.68
C GLU A 27 36.68 -39.40 -8.34
N LYS A 28 36.64 -39.14 -9.65
CA LYS A 28 37.70 -38.36 -10.34
C LYS A 28 37.75 -36.90 -9.91
N ARG A 29 36.64 -36.31 -9.49
CA ARG A 29 36.62 -34.93 -8.96
C ARG A 29 37.12 -34.85 -7.51
N PHE A 30 36.92 -35.91 -6.69
CA PHE A 30 37.38 -35.95 -5.32
C PHE A 30 38.80 -36.53 -5.19
N ALA A 31 39.29 -37.35 -6.11
CA ALA A 31 40.67 -37.83 -6.12
C ALA A 31 41.71 -36.72 -6.42
N GLY A 32 41.28 -35.61 -7.09
CA GLY A 32 42.11 -34.43 -7.29
C GLY A 32 42.32 -33.56 -6.05
N ILE A 33 41.57 -33.81 -4.96
CA ILE A 33 41.65 -32.99 -3.72
C ILE A 33 42.61 -33.58 -2.67
N SER A 34 43.07 -34.83 -2.86
CA SER A 34 43.88 -35.53 -1.85
C SER A 34 45.39 -35.54 -2.08
N VAL A 35 45.89 -34.86 -3.12
CA VAL A 35 47.33 -34.76 -3.36
C VAL A 35 47.73 -33.30 -3.62
N MET A 36 47.70 -32.48 -2.60
CA MET A 36 48.51 -31.28 -2.52
C MET A 36 49.08 -31.18 -1.13
N GLY A 37 50.33 -31.69 -1.05
CA GLY A 37 51.18 -31.53 0.10
C GLY A 37 51.42 -30.04 0.41
N GLU A 38 51.80 -29.78 1.64
CA GLU A 38 52.11 -28.48 2.23
C GLU A 38 52.83 -27.51 1.26
N MET A 39 52.14 -26.44 0.88
CA MET A 39 52.74 -25.31 0.22
C MET A 39 52.88 -24.14 1.19
N PRO A 40 54.05 -23.48 1.27
CA PRO A 40 54.24 -22.27 2.06
C PRO A 40 53.60 -21.09 1.32
N GLY A 41 52.33 -20.90 1.52
CA GLY A 41 51.57 -19.84 0.85
C GLY A 41 50.28 -19.43 1.58
N ARG A 42 50.01 -20.04 2.72
CA ARG A 42 48.74 -19.75 3.47
C ARG A 42 48.77 -18.35 4.11
N GLU A 43 49.94 -17.84 4.46
CA GLU A 43 50.04 -16.48 5.02
C GLU A 43 49.87 -15.39 3.98
N ARG A 44 50.38 -15.54 2.74
CA ARG A 44 50.18 -14.55 1.66
C ARG A 44 48.76 -14.51 1.13
N ARG A 45 48.00 -15.61 1.21
CA ARG A 45 46.59 -15.63 0.77
C ARG A 45 45.65 -14.95 1.77
N ASN A 46 46.03 -14.97 3.05
CA ASN A 46 45.27 -14.25 4.09
C ASN A 46 45.58 -12.73 4.08
N GLU A 47 46.76 -12.31 3.65
CA GLU A 47 47.11 -10.89 3.51
C GLU A 47 46.49 -10.27 2.24
N ILE A 48 46.40 -11.01 1.12
CA ILE A 48 45.73 -10.51 -0.11
C ILE A 48 44.21 -10.42 0.06
N ASN A 49 43.60 -11.27 0.89
CA ASN A 49 42.19 -11.18 1.20
C ASN A 49 41.82 -10.14 2.28
N SER A 50 42.80 -9.49 2.90
CA SER A 50 42.57 -8.47 3.93
C SER A 50 42.56 -7.03 3.39
N GLU A 51 42.92 -6.81 2.11
CA GLU A 51 42.90 -5.51 1.45
C GLU A 51 41.87 -5.41 0.29
N GLU A 52 41.15 -6.47 -0.06
CA GLU A 52 40.00 -6.31 -0.90
C GLU A 52 38.95 -5.51 -0.08
N THR A 53 38.89 -4.23 -0.35
CA THR A 53 37.68 -3.42 -0.02
C THR A 53 36.46 -4.26 -0.42
N LYS A 54 35.71 -4.76 0.56
CA LYS A 54 34.51 -5.57 0.29
C LYS A 54 33.49 -4.68 -0.37
N GLU A 55 33.66 -4.44 -1.66
CA GLU A 55 32.64 -3.87 -2.51
C GLU A 55 31.48 -4.86 -2.61
N MET A 56 30.26 -4.35 -2.65
CA MET A 56 29.06 -5.17 -2.83
C MET A 56 29.16 -5.93 -4.14
N ARG A 57 29.15 -7.27 -4.07
CA ARG A 57 29.24 -8.14 -5.24
C ARG A 57 27.88 -8.24 -5.92
N MET A 58 27.84 -8.63 -7.19
CA MET A 58 26.58 -8.86 -7.93
C MET A 58 25.67 -9.87 -7.22
N GLU A 59 26.25 -10.88 -6.56
CA GLU A 59 25.51 -11.87 -5.77
C GLU A 59 24.77 -11.24 -4.59
N ASP A 60 25.40 -10.30 -3.89
CA ASP A 60 24.82 -9.57 -2.75
C ASP A 60 23.66 -8.67 -3.24
N ILE A 61 23.80 -8.04 -4.41
CA ILE A 61 22.72 -7.25 -5.04
C ILE A 61 21.55 -8.16 -5.42
N LEU A 62 21.80 -9.30 -6.04
CA LEU A 62 20.73 -10.24 -6.41
C LEU A 62 20.03 -10.81 -5.16
N MET A 63 20.78 -11.10 -4.11
CA MET A 63 20.25 -11.56 -2.83
C MET A 63 19.41 -10.48 -2.15
N LEU A 64 19.85 -9.22 -2.20
CA LEU A 64 19.10 -8.07 -1.71
C LEU A 64 17.76 -7.90 -2.46
N LEU A 65 17.78 -7.95 -3.79
CA LEU A 65 16.60 -7.86 -4.63
C LEU A 65 15.64 -9.05 -4.40
N GLY A 66 16.17 -10.26 -4.27
CA GLY A 66 15.39 -11.46 -3.93
C GLY A 66 14.75 -11.36 -2.55
N GLY A 67 15.52 -10.93 -1.55
CA GLY A 67 15.02 -10.67 -0.20
C GLY A 67 13.94 -9.59 -0.17
N LEU A 68 14.14 -8.50 -0.90
CA LEU A 68 13.14 -7.44 -1.04
C LEU A 68 11.86 -7.95 -1.72
N ALA A 69 11.97 -8.75 -2.75
CA ALA A 69 10.81 -9.34 -3.43
C ALA A 69 10.00 -10.24 -2.47
N LEU A 70 10.67 -11.10 -1.70
CA LEU A 70 10.01 -11.94 -0.69
C LEU A 70 9.40 -11.11 0.43
N PHE A 71 10.09 -10.08 0.91
CA PHE A 71 9.59 -9.16 1.93
C PHE A 71 8.29 -8.49 1.47
N LEU A 72 8.28 -7.91 0.26
CA LEU A 72 7.11 -7.25 -0.31
C LEU A 72 5.95 -8.23 -0.57
N TYR A 73 6.26 -9.41 -1.10
CA TYR A 73 5.26 -10.44 -1.36
C TYR A 73 4.66 -10.99 -0.05
N GLY A 74 5.50 -11.25 0.96
CA GLY A 74 5.04 -11.68 2.28
C GLY A 74 4.14 -10.64 2.95
N MET A 75 4.51 -9.36 2.85
CA MET A 75 3.68 -8.25 3.34
C MET A 75 2.33 -8.19 2.60
N GLN A 76 2.33 -8.33 1.27
CA GLN A 76 1.10 -8.34 0.48
C GLN A 76 0.19 -9.53 0.83
N MET A 77 0.76 -10.73 0.97
CA MET A 77 0.01 -11.93 1.36
C MET A 77 -0.59 -11.78 2.77
N MET A 78 0.17 -11.26 3.73
CA MET A 78 -0.31 -10.99 5.08
C MET A 78 -1.46 -9.96 5.07
N SER A 79 -1.30 -8.88 4.30
CA SER A 79 -2.32 -7.84 4.14
C SER A 79 -3.61 -8.40 3.55
N ASN A 80 -3.53 -9.15 2.45
CA ASN A 80 -4.69 -9.77 1.80
C ASN A 80 -5.42 -10.74 2.75
N GLY A 81 -4.69 -11.54 3.52
CA GLY A 81 -5.25 -12.44 4.51
C GLY A 81 -6.00 -11.70 5.62
N LEU A 82 -5.43 -10.61 6.15
CA LEU A 82 -6.07 -9.75 7.16
C LEU A 82 -7.33 -9.07 6.61
N GLU A 83 -7.24 -8.53 5.40
CA GLU A 83 -8.32 -7.85 4.70
C GLU A 83 -9.51 -8.78 4.47
N THR A 84 -9.25 -9.96 3.91
CA THR A 84 -10.29 -10.96 3.64
C THR A 84 -10.89 -11.54 4.93
N ALA A 85 -10.06 -11.76 5.96
CA ALA A 85 -10.55 -12.22 7.27
C ALA A 85 -11.44 -11.19 7.96
N ALA A 86 -11.18 -9.90 7.78
CA ALA A 86 -11.99 -8.80 8.34
C ALA A 86 -13.35 -8.64 7.64
N GLY A 87 -13.44 -9.00 6.37
CA GLY A 87 -14.67 -8.97 5.56
C GLY A 87 -15.25 -7.57 5.35
N ASN A 88 -16.42 -7.52 4.70
CA ASN A 88 -17.09 -6.29 4.24
C ASN A 88 -17.69 -5.39 5.36
N LYS A 89 -17.41 -5.68 6.64
CA LYS A 89 -17.93 -4.88 7.76
C LYS A 89 -17.28 -3.50 7.87
N MET A 90 -16.16 -3.29 7.20
CA MET A 90 -15.36 -2.07 7.32
C MET A 90 -16.08 -0.83 6.81
N LYS A 91 -16.86 -0.95 5.73
CA LYS A 91 -17.70 0.12 5.16
C LYS A 91 -18.72 0.65 6.17
N SER A 92 -19.51 -0.26 6.75
CA SER A 92 -20.55 0.13 7.72
C SER A 92 -19.99 0.73 9.01
N ILE A 93 -18.73 0.39 9.33
CA ILE A 93 -18.00 0.95 10.46
C ILE A 93 -17.59 2.40 10.16
N LEU A 94 -17.08 2.68 8.94
CA LEU A 94 -16.68 4.02 8.54
C LEU A 94 -17.88 4.99 8.50
N GLU A 95 -18.99 4.57 7.91
CA GLU A 95 -20.19 5.40 7.78
C GLU A 95 -20.83 5.76 9.14
N LYS A 96 -20.89 4.80 10.07
CA LYS A 96 -21.64 4.96 11.34
C LYS A 96 -20.83 5.53 12.49
N LEU A 97 -19.50 5.42 12.50
CA LEU A 97 -18.69 5.69 13.68
C LEU A 97 -17.83 6.95 13.63
N THR A 98 -17.86 7.73 12.56
CA THR A 98 -17.02 8.93 12.39
C THR A 98 -17.60 10.21 12.99
N SER A 99 -18.75 10.14 13.68
CA SER A 99 -19.43 11.31 14.25
C SER A 99 -18.70 12.00 15.42
N ASN A 100 -17.71 11.33 16.06
CA ASN A 100 -16.95 11.83 17.20
C ASN A 100 -15.45 11.76 16.87
N ARG A 101 -14.68 12.78 17.30
CA ARG A 101 -13.22 12.88 17.07
C ARG A 101 -12.48 11.60 17.46
N ILE A 102 -12.69 11.11 18.69
CA ILE A 102 -12.01 9.91 19.21
C ILE A 102 -12.44 8.67 18.40
N LYS A 103 -13.74 8.53 18.14
CA LYS A 103 -14.25 7.41 17.33
C LYS A 103 -13.66 7.43 15.92
N GLY A 104 -13.57 8.62 15.29
CA GLY A 104 -12.95 8.75 13.97
C GLY A 104 -11.50 8.31 13.95
N VAL A 105 -10.70 8.70 14.96
CA VAL A 105 -9.30 8.25 15.10
C VAL A 105 -9.21 6.74 15.34
N VAL A 106 -10.02 6.19 16.25
CA VAL A 106 -10.01 4.74 16.53
C VAL A 106 -10.42 3.94 15.29
N VAL A 107 -11.44 4.39 14.56
CA VAL A 107 -11.89 3.74 13.33
C VAL A 107 -10.81 3.81 12.25
N GLY A 108 -10.21 4.98 12.01
CA GLY A 108 -9.11 5.13 11.08
C GLY A 108 -7.91 4.22 11.43
N ALA A 109 -7.54 4.16 12.71
CA ALA A 109 -6.47 3.30 13.19
C ALA A 109 -6.81 1.81 13.00
N ALA A 110 -8.02 1.38 13.38
CA ALA A 110 -8.44 -0.02 13.26
C ALA A 110 -8.51 -0.47 11.80
N ILE A 111 -9.09 0.34 10.91
CA ILE A 111 -9.17 0.04 9.49
C ILE A 111 -7.78 -0.09 8.89
N THR A 112 -6.91 0.89 9.13
CA THR A 112 -5.55 0.86 8.58
C THR A 112 -4.73 -0.29 9.16
N ALA A 113 -4.89 -0.62 10.45
CA ALA A 113 -4.23 -1.77 11.06
C ALA A 113 -4.67 -3.11 10.44
N VAL A 114 -5.90 -3.20 9.98
CA VAL A 114 -6.44 -4.40 9.30
C VAL A 114 -6.04 -4.43 7.83
N ILE A 115 -6.26 -3.34 7.08
CA ILE A 115 -5.87 -3.25 5.66
C ILE A 115 -4.34 -3.23 5.49
N GLN A 116 -3.57 -2.87 6.53
CA GLN A 116 -2.12 -2.71 6.50
C GLN A 116 -1.65 -1.66 5.46
N SER A 117 -2.53 -0.75 5.05
CA SER A 117 -2.27 0.28 4.06
C SER A 117 -2.94 1.61 4.43
N SER A 118 -2.14 2.56 4.93
CA SER A 118 -2.63 3.93 5.15
C SER A 118 -2.91 4.66 3.85
N SER A 119 -2.19 4.32 2.77
CA SER A 119 -2.45 4.86 1.44
C SER A 119 -3.84 4.47 0.96
N ALA A 120 -4.23 3.20 1.05
CA ALA A 120 -5.58 2.76 0.71
C ALA A 120 -6.65 3.45 1.57
N THR A 121 -6.44 3.52 2.90
CA THR A 121 -7.37 4.21 3.80
C THR A 121 -7.51 5.69 3.47
N THR A 122 -6.41 6.41 3.19
CA THR A 122 -6.48 7.84 2.86
C THR A 122 -7.07 8.09 1.48
N VAL A 123 -6.80 7.27 0.48
CA VAL A 123 -7.44 7.34 -0.84
C VAL A 123 -8.95 7.12 -0.70
N MET A 124 -9.37 6.15 0.10
CA MET A 124 -10.79 5.91 0.40
C MET A 124 -11.43 7.14 1.07
N VAL A 125 -10.75 7.75 2.05
CA VAL A 125 -11.23 8.99 2.70
C VAL A 125 -11.36 10.14 1.70
N VAL A 126 -10.37 10.33 0.82
CA VAL A 126 -10.42 11.32 -0.27
C VAL A 126 -11.63 11.07 -1.17
N GLY A 127 -11.88 9.82 -1.54
CA GLY A 127 -13.04 9.41 -2.32
C GLY A 127 -14.38 9.68 -1.61
N PHE A 128 -14.49 9.34 -0.32
CA PHE A 128 -15.70 9.61 0.48
C PHE A 128 -15.97 11.10 0.66
N VAL A 129 -14.93 11.92 0.80
CA VAL A 129 -15.08 13.38 0.81
C VAL A 129 -15.50 13.89 -0.57
N ASN A 130 -14.94 13.33 -1.63
CA ASN A 130 -15.29 13.69 -3.01
C ASN A 130 -16.76 13.39 -3.35
N SER A 131 -17.25 12.23 -2.92
CA SER A 131 -18.64 11.79 -3.12
C SER A 131 -19.64 12.40 -2.14
N GLY A 132 -19.16 13.15 -1.12
CA GLY A 132 -20.02 13.75 -0.09
C GLY A 132 -20.48 12.78 1.01
N LEU A 133 -19.99 11.52 1.01
CA LEU A 133 -20.28 10.53 2.06
C LEU A 133 -19.59 10.88 3.39
N MET A 134 -18.51 11.67 3.34
CA MET A 134 -17.75 12.09 4.51
C MET A 134 -17.49 13.60 4.47
N THR A 135 -17.70 14.26 5.59
CA THR A 135 -17.32 15.68 5.75
C THR A 135 -15.82 15.82 5.92
N LEU A 136 -15.27 16.99 5.55
CA LEU A 136 -13.84 17.30 5.73
C LEU A 136 -13.40 17.16 7.20
N ASN A 137 -14.25 17.54 8.16
CA ASN A 137 -13.96 17.38 9.58
C ASN A 137 -13.86 15.91 10.01
N GLN A 138 -14.71 15.03 9.48
CA GLN A 138 -14.62 13.59 9.74
C GLN A 138 -13.34 13.01 9.15
N ALA A 139 -12.97 13.43 7.95
CA ALA A 139 -11.73 13.04 7.27
C ALA A 139 -10.50 13.33 8.13
N VAL A 140 -10.42 14.49 8.82
CA VAL A 140 -9.31 14.82 9.73
C VAL A 140 -9.06 13.70 10.73
N TRP A 141 -10.12 13.23 11.38
CA TRP A 141 -10.00 12.22 12.46
C TRP A 141 -9.62 10.85 11.92
N VAL A 142 -10.19 10.46 10.79
CA VAL A 142 -9.87 9.18 10.16
C VAL A 142 -8.43 9.18 9.64
N ILE A 143 -7.96 10.27 9.04
CA ILE A 143 -6.57 10.41 8.56
C ILE A 143 -5.58 10.34 9.72
N MET A 144 -5.85 11.03 10.85
CA MET A 144 -5.03 10.92 12.06
C MET A 144 -4.95 9.47 12.55
N GLY A 145 -6.09 8.78 12.58
CA GLY A 145 -6.15 7.37 12.95
C GLY A 145 -5.38 6.48 11.98
N ALA A 146 -5.52 6.70 10.67
CA ALA A 146 -4.82 5.92 9.65
C ALA A 146 -3.30 5.97 9.83
N ASN A 147 -2.75 7.13 10.18
CA ASN A 147 -1.32 7.26 10.48
C ASN A 147 -0.90 6.43 11.71
N ILE A 148 -1.75 6.34 12.75
CA ILE A 148 -1.49 5.44 13.89
C ILE A 148 -1.56 3.98 13.43
N GLY A 149 -2.61 3.60 12.69
CA GLY A 149 -2.84 2.22 12.25
C GLY A 149 -1.71 1.65 11.41
N THR A 150 -1.05 2.48 10.59
CA THR A 150 0.09 2.04 9.77
C THR A 150 1.29 1.58 10.60
N THR A 151 1.41 2.03 11.87
CA THR A 151 2.53 1.66 12.73
C THR A 151 2.50 0.20 13.16
N ILE A 152 1.34 -0.46 13.09
CA ILE A 152 1.18 -1.89 13.42
C ILE A 152 2.05 -2.76 12.53
N THR A 153 2.22 -2.42 11.24
CA THR A 153 3.14 -3.14 10.34
C THR A 153 4.57 -3.14 10.90
N GLY A 154 5.08 -1.97 11.29
CA GLY A 154 6.41 -1.87 11.89
C GLY A 154 6.53 -2.66 13.20
N GLN A 155 5.47 -2.68 14.03
CA GLN A 155 5.45 -3.48 15.26
C GLN A 155 5.44 -4.98 14.99
N LEU A 156 4.72 -5.44 13.94
CA LEU A 156 4.75 -6.84 13.51
C LEU A 156 6.16 -7.24 13.02
N ILE A 157 6.81 -6.38 12.24
CA ILE A 157 8.19 -6.60 11.78
C ILE A 157 9.18 -6.61 12.97
N ALA A 158 8.88 -5.89 14.03
CA ALA A 158 9.71 -5.86 15.24
C ALA A 158 9.62 -7.11 16.12
N LEU A 159 8.69 -8.03 15.82
CA LEU A 159 8.66 -9.34 16.48
C LEU A 159 9.91 -10.13 16.12
N ASP A 160 10.66 -10.57 17.10
CA ASP A 160 11.88 -11.38 16.89
C ASP A 160 11.52 -12.86 16.64
N ILE A 161 10.90 -13.11 15.50
CA ILE A 161 10.47 -14.47 15.09
C ILE A 161 11.27 -14.99 13.88
N GLY A 162 12.36 -14.34 13.52
CA GLY A 162 13.18 -14.71 12.36
C GLY A 162 13.62 -16.18 12.36
N ALA A 163 14.01 -16.70 13.51
CA ALA A 163 14.46 -18.10 13.65
C ALA A 163 13.36 -19.14 13.34
N ILE A 164 12.09 -18.82 13.63
CA ILE A 164 10.94 -19.73 13.39
C ILE A 164 10.16 -19.35 12.12
N ALA A 165 10.55 -18.28 11.44
CA ALA A 165 9.86 -17.79 10.24
C ALA A 165 9.72 -18.86 9.14
N PRO A 166 10.73 -19.71 8.82
CA PRO A 166 10.56 -20.78 7.84
C PRO A 166 9.49 -21.80 8.24
N LEU A 167 9.37 -22.11 9.52
CA LEU A 167 8.34 -23.02 10.03
C LEU A 167 6.95 -22.40 9.92
N ILE A 168 6.83 -21.12 10.25
CA ILE A 168 5.57 -20.36 10.12
C ILE A 168 5.15 -20.30 8.66
N ALA A 169 6.08 -19.97 7.74
CA ALA A 169 5.84 -19.95 6.32
C ALA A 169 5.36 -21.30 5.79
N PHE A 170 6.09 -22.37 6.13
CA PHE A 170 5.73 -23.72 5.73
C PHE A 170 4.36 -24.15 6.24
N GLY A 171 4.08 -23.92 7.53
CA GLY A 171 2.78 -24.27 8.13
C GLY A 171 1.63 -23.51 7.51
N GLY A 172 1.82 -22.21 7.25
CA GLY A 172 0.83 -21.36 6.58
C GLY A 172 0.56 -21.84 5.14
N VAL A 173 1.61 -22.04 4.34
CA VAL A 173 1.48 -22.53 2.95
C VAL A 173 0.85 -23.93 2.90
N ALA A 174 1.25 -24.83 3.79
CA ALA A 174 0.64 -26.15 3.88
C ALA A 174 -0.87 -26.06 4.20
N ALA A 175 -1.25 -25.21 5.15
CA ALA A 175 -2.66 -25.01 5.48
C ALA A 175 -3.45 -24.37 4.31
N ILE A 176 -2.90 -23.38 3.59
CA ILE A 176 -3.51 -22.80 2.39
C ILE A 176 -3.75 -23.89 1.33
N THR A 177 -2.80 -24.81 1.17
CA THR A 177 -2.84 -25.85 0.12
C THR A 177 -3.81 -26.98 0.45
N PHE A 178 -3.85 -27.44 1.70
CA PHE A 178 -4.55 -28.66 2.07
C PHE A 178 -5.87 -28.45 2.80
N VAL A 179 -6.11 -27.28 3.40
CA VAL A 179 -7.34 -26.99 4.15
C VAL A 179 -8.39 -26.37 3.22
N LYS A 180 -9.60 -26.97 3.22
CA LYS A 180 -10.73 -26.51 2.39
C LYS A 180 -11.56 -25.39 3.04
N ASN A 181 -11.36 -25.12 4.33
CA ASN A 181 -12.13 -24.11 5.05
C ASN A 181 -11.56 -22.72 4.72
N GLU A 182 -12.36 -21.86 4.07
CA GLU A 182 -11.96 -20.53 3.64
C GLU A 182 -11.44 -19.64 4.77
N ARG A 183 -12.09 -19.65 5.95
CA ARG A 183 -11.61 -18.86 7.10
C ARG A 183 -10.22 -19.30 7.57
N VAL A 184 -9.99 -20.63 7.63
CA VAL A 184 -8.67 -21.16 8.01
C VAL A 184 -7.65 -20.79 6.95
N ARG A 185 -8.03 -20.82 5.67
CA ARG A 185 -7.17 -20.44 4.55
C ARG A 185 -6.73 -18.98 4.65
N HIS A 186 -7.64 -18.03 4.89
CA HIS A 186 -7.30 -16.60 5.05
C HIS A 186 -6.43 -16.34 6.27
N ILE A 187 -6.71 -17.01 7.40
CA ILE A 187 -5.84 -16.92 8.58
C ILE A 187 -4.46 -17.51 8.27
N SER A 188 -4.39 -18.57 7.49
CA SER A 188 -3.12 -19.21 7.09
C SER A 188 -2.32 -18.32 6.12
N GLU A 189 -2.98 -17.51 5.28
CA GLU A 189 -2.36 -16.49 4.43
C GLU A 189 -1.63 -15.44 5.27
N ILE A 190 -2.21 -15.03 6.42
CA ILE A 190 -1.55 -14.09 7.34
C ILE A 190 -0.23 -14.68 7.86
N PHE A 191 -0.26 -15.93 8.33
CA PHE A 191 0.93 -16.59 8.87
C PHE A 191 1.95 -16.92 7.79
N ALA A 192 1.51 -17.41 6.63
CA ALA A 192 2.38 -17.66 5.49
C ALA A 192 3.09 -16.37 5.05
N GLY A 193 2.32 -15.28 4.89
CA GLY A 193 2.85 -13.96 4.54
C GLY A 193 3.85 -13.44 5.56
N LEU A 194 3.53 -13.56 6.85
CA LEU A 194 4.44 -13.17 7.94
C LEU A 194 5.75 -13.95 7.89
N GLY A 195 5.70 -15.26 7.70
CA GLY A 195 6.89 -16.11 7.59
C GLY A 195 7.75 -15.75 6.38
N VAL A 196 7.13 -15.56 5.20
CA VAL A 196 7.82 -15.15 3.96
C VAL A 196 8.46 -13.76 4.11
N LEU A 197 7.76 -12.81 4.76
CA LEU A 197 8.27 -11.47 5.06
C LEU A 197 9.57 -11.55 5.88
N PHE A 198 9.59 -12.33 6.95
CA PHE A 198 10.80 -12.47 7.79
C PHE A 198 11.94 -13.20 7.07
N ILE A 199 11.66 -14.19 6.22
CA ILE A 199 12.67 -14.82 5.36
C ILE A 199 13.29 -13.75 4.44
N GLY A 200 12.45 -12.95 3.76
CA GLY A 200 12.91 -11.86 2.91
C GLY A 200 13.75 -10.83 3.67
N MET A 201 13.33 -10.46 4.89
CA MET A 201 14.08 -9.53 5.75
C MET A 201 15.44 -10.10 6.14
N GLY A 202 15.53 -11.39 6.49
CA GLY A 202 16.80 -12.07 6.78
C GLY A 202 17.75 -12.04 5.57
N MET A 203 17.23 -12.37 4.38
CA MET A 203 18.03 -12.32 3.13
C MET A 203 18.54 -10.89 2.84
N MET A 204 17.70 -9.86 3.04
CA MET A 204 18.16 -8.46 2.91
C MET A 204 19.26 -8.15 3.92
N GLY A 205 19.11 -8.59 5.18
CA GLY A 205 20.10 -8.41 6.23
C GLY A 205 21.45 -9.00 5.85
N ASP A 206 21.47 -10.24 5.41
CA ASP A 206 22.69 -10.95 5.01
C ASP A 206 23.36 -10.27 3.80
N ALA A 207 22.59 -9.86 2.81
CA ALA A 207 23.08 -9.17 1.62
C ALA A 207 23.71 -7.78 1.93
N MET A 208 23.29 -7.15 3.03
CA MET A 208 23.77 -5.81 3.42
C MET A 208 25.03 -5.84 4.30
N GLN A 209 25.46 -7.00 4.78
CA GLN A 209 26.67 -7.10 5.63
C GLN A 209 27.94 -6.47 5.01
N PRO A 210 28.22 -6.60 3.70
CA PRO A 210 29.38 -5.95 3.10
C PRO A 210 29.37 -4.42 3.23
N LEU A 211 28.20 -3.79 3.21
CA LEU A 211 28.06 -2.34 3.32
C LEU A 211 28.44 -1.79 4.70
N GLN A 212 28.37 -2.59 5.75
CA GLN A 212 28.81 -2.17 7.09
C GLN A 212 30.30 -1.83 7.14
N GLN A 213 31.09 -2.40 6.25
CA GLN A 213 32.53 -2.22 6.15
C GLN A 213 32.93 -1.20 5.06
N SER A 214 31.96 -0.68 4.30
CA SER A 214 32.19 0.32 3.24
C SER A 214 32.31 1.72 3.83
N GLU A 215 33.50 2.33 3.79
CA GLU A 215 33.71 3.71 4.25
C GLU A 215 32.80 4.71 3.50
N THR A 216 32.59 4.52 2.22
CA THR A 216 31.71 5.36 1.39
C THR A 216 30.29 5.33 1.90
N PHE A 217 29.79 4.14 2.26
CA PHE A 217 28.46 3.96 2.77
C PHE A 217 28.30 4.54 4.19
N VAL A 218 29.27 4.28 5.08
CA VAL A 218 29.29 4.83 6.44
C VAL A 218 29.33 6.36 6.41
N ASN A 219 30.15 6.95 5.53
CA ASN A 219 30.20 8.41 5.34
C ASN A 219 28.88 8.98 4.79
N PHE A 220 28.20 8.26 3.90
CA PHE A 220 26.88 8.65 3.41
C PHE A 220 25.84 8.61 4.55
N MET A 221 25.84 7.54 5.36
CA MET A 221 24.95 7.42 6.51
C MET A 221 25.22 8.47 7.60
N THR A 222 26.49 8.85 7.81
CA THR A 222 26.84 9.95 8.70
C THR A 222 26.24 11.29 8.22
N LYS A 223 26.19 11.53 6.91
CA LYS A 223 25.51 12.71 6.34
C LYS A 223 23.99 12.64 6.52
N ALA A 224 23.38 11.45 6.47
CA ALA A 224 21.98 11.22 6.73
C ALA A 224 21.57 11.48 8.20
N SER A 225 22.54 11.61 9.12
CA SER A 225 22.30 12.07 10.50
C SER A 225 21.93 13.56 10.58
N ASN A 226 22.14 14.32 9.51
CA ASN A 226 21.58 15.66 9.41
C ASN A 226 20.05 15.56 9.26
N PRO A 227 19.26 16.21 10.14
CA PRO A 227 17.80 16.09 10.12
C PRO A 227 17.17 16.40 8.77
N VAL A 228 17.64 17.45 8.10
CA VAL A 228 17.09 17.88 6.80
C VAL A 228 17.39 16.85 5.71
N VAL A 229 18.60 16.33 5.67
CA VAL A 229 19.02 15.32 4.68
C VAL A 229 18.27 14.02 4.93
N GLY A 230 18.20 13.55 6.18
CA GLY A 230 17.46 12.33 6.54
C GLY A 230 15.99 12.40 6.15
N ILE A 231 15.31 13.51 6.49
CA ILE A 231 13.90 13.74 6.14
C ILE A 231 13.71 13.76 4.62
N LEU A 232 14.57 14.47 3.87
CA LEU A 232 14.45 14.51 2.39
C LEU A 232 14.66 13.13 1.77
N VAL A 233 15.67 12.38 2.21
CA VAL A 233 15.93 11.01 1.72
C VAL A 233 14.72 10.12 1.99
N GLY A 234 14.19 10.11 3.22
CA GLY A 234 13.02 9.32 3.57
C GLY A 234 11.77 9.71 2.78
N ALA A 235 11.54 11.01 2.58
CA ALA A 235 10.38 11.52 1.85
C ALA A 235 10.44 11.12 0.36
N ILE A 236 11.59 11.33 -0.30
CA ILE A 236 11.77 10.97 -1.72
C ILE A 236 11.66 9.46 -1.90
N PHE A 237 12.33 8.68 -1.04
CA PHE A 237 12.31 7.22 -1.10
C PHE A 237 10.88 6.66 -1.00
N THR A 238 10.10 7.12 -0.01
CA THR A 238 8.73 6.68 0.16
C THR A 238 7.79 7.19 -0.94
N ALA A 239 8.02 8.41 -1.45
CA ALA A 239 7.25 8.93 -2.57
C ALA A 239 7.45 8.11 -3.86
N ILE A 240 8.64 7.55 -4.06
CA ILE A 240 8.94 6.66 -5.20
C ILE A 240 8.27 5.29 -5.00
N ILE A 241 8.44 4.69 -3.82
CA ILE A 241 7.89 3.36 -3.50
C ILE A 241 6.36 3.40 -3.34
N GLN A 242 5.80 4.55 -2.91
CA GLN A 242 4.37 4.76 -2.65
C GLN A 242 3.77 3.83 -1.56
N SER A 243 4.62 3.21 -0.75
CA SER A 243 4.25 2.33 0.36
C SER A 243 5.06 2.66 1.61
N SER A 244 4.41 3.22 2.62
CA SER A 244 5.05 3.51 3.91
C SER A 244 5.46 2.26 4.66
N SER A 245 4.61 1.22 4.63
CA SER A 245 4.92 -0.05 5.30
C SER A 245 6.17 -0.71 4.70
N ALA A 246 6.29 -0.73 3.36
CA ALA A 246 7.48 -1.23 2.68
C ALA A 246 8.71 -0.39 3.01
N SER A 247 8.60 0.93 2.96
CA SER A 247 9.70 1.85 3.24
C SER A 247 10.21 1.73 4.67
N VAL A 248 9.30 1.65 5.65
CA VAL A 248 9.66 1.46 7.06
C VAL A 248 10.29 0.08 7.28
N GLY A 249 9.75 -0.97 6.68
CA GLY A 249 10.31 -2.32 6.78
C GLY A 249 11.73 -2.42 6.19
N ILE A 250 11.98 -1.77 5.05
CA ILE A 250 13.33 -1.66 4.48
C ILE A 250 14.26 -0.91 5.45
N LEU A 251 13.81 0.20 6.03
CA LEU A 251 14.59 0.94 7.02
C LEU A 251 14.90 0.07 8.25
N GLN A 252 13.91 -0.69 8.74
CA GLN A 252 14.08 -1.62 9.85
C GLN A 252 15.09 -2.74 9.53
N ALA A 253 15.01 -3.32 8.32
CA ALA A 253 15.96 -4.34 7.88
C ALA A 253 17.38 -3.79 7.83
N LEU A 254 17.59 -2.60 7.25
CA LEU A 254 18.90 -1.93 7.20
C LEU A 254 19.44 -1.56 8.58
N ALA A 255 18.58 -1.07 9.46
CA ALA A 255 18.99 -0.72 10.82
C ALA A 255 19.24 -1.96 11.70
N GLY A 256 18.49 -3.05 11.46
CA GLY A 256 18.70 -4.33 12.13
C GLY A 256 20.06 -4.96 11.88
N THR A 257 20.67 -4.66 10.73
CA THR A 257 22.05 -5.07 10.42
C THR A 257 23.12 -4.19 11.10
N GLY A 258 22.71 -3.10 11.76
CA GLY A 258 23.65 -2.12 12.34
C GLY A 258 24.26 -1.14 11.34
N VAL A 259 23.86 -1.21 10.07
CA VAL A 259 24.32 -0.32 8.98
C VAL A 259 23.83 1.12 9.19
N ILE A 260 22.62 1.29 9.72
CA ILE A 260 22.03 2.60 10.02
C ILE A 260 21.78 2.70 11.53
N PRO A 261 22.44 3.63 12.25
CA PRO A 261 22.17 3.86 13.66
C PRO A 261 20.80 4.50 13.85
N LEU A 262 20.16 4.26 15.01
CA LEU A 262 18.85 4.82 15.32
C LEU A 262 18.82 6.34 15.18
N SER A 263 19.89 7.04 15.58
CA SER A 263 20.02 8.50 15.49
C SER A 263 19.86 9.06 14.07
N SER A 264 20.21 8.29 13.04
CA SER A 264 20.00 8.64 11.63
C SER A 264 18.64 8.12 11.13
N ALA A 265 18.26 6.90 11.52
CA ALA A 265 17.02 6.26 11.10
C ALA A 265 15.77 7.06 11.48
N VAL A 266 15.78 7.76 12.63
CA VAL A 266 14.63 8.58 13.08
C VAL A 266 14.29 9.69 12.09
N TYR A 267 15.26 10.38 11.52
CA TYR A 267 15.00 11.45 10.56
C TYR A 267 14.54 10.91 9.20
N VAL A 268 15.09 9.78 8.77
CA VAL A 268 14.60 9.09 7.57
C VAL A 268 13.14 8.66 7.75
N LEU A 269 12.79 8.11 8.93
CA LEU A 269 11.44 7.71 9.28
C LEU A 269 10.45 8.89 9.24
N PHE A 270 10.84 10.06 9.77
CA PHE A 270 10.01 11.26 9.70
C PHE A 270 9.76 11.69 8.25
N GLY A 271 10.78 11.59 7.41
CA GLY A 271 10.65 11.82 5.98
C GLY A 271 9.72 10.81 5.29
N GLN A 272 9.81 9.52 5.66
CA GLN A 272 8.94 8.48 5.12
C GLN A 272 7.46 8.77 5.38
N ASN A 273 7.12 9.31 6.56
CA ASN A 273 5.75 9.73 6.85
C ASN A 273 5.28 10.87 5.91
N ILE A 274 6.14 11.84 5.60
CA ILE A 274 5.80 12.89 4.62
C ILE A 274 5.65 12.30 3.22
N GLY A 275 6.58 11.43 2.79
CA GLY A 275 6.56 10.79 1.48
C GLY A 275 5.31 9.96 1.20
N THR A 276 4.72 9.37 2.24
CA THR A 276 3.45 8.62 2.14
C THR A 276 2.30 9.46 1.57
N CYS A 277 2.34 10.79 1.75
CA CYS A 277 1.27 11.66 1.29
C CYS A 277 1.14 11.71 -0.24
N ILE A 278 2.16 11.29 -1.00
CA ILE A 278 2.15 11.31 -2.47
C ILE A 278 0.97 10.52 -3.05
N THR A 279 0.60 9.40 -2.44
CA THR A 279 -0.50 8.56 -2.90
C THR A 279 -1.84 9.30 -2.82
N ALA A 280 -2.08 10.03 -1.71
CA ALA A 280 -3.25 10.88 -1.56
C ALA A 280 -3.22 12.09 -2.51
N VAL A 281 -2.05 12.67 -2.77
CA VAL A 281 -1.87 13.75 -3.75
C VAL A 281 -2.28 13.26 -5.14
N LEU A 282 -1.76 12.13 -5.59
CA LEU A 282 -2.08 11.54 -6.88
C LEU A 282 -3.58 11.22 -6.98
N ALA A 283 -4.16 10.60 -5.95
CA ALA A 283 -5.59 10.28 -5.88
C ALA A 283 -6.49 11.53 -5.87
N SER A 284 -5.99 12.69 -5.46
CA SER A 284 -6.77 13.93 -5.43
C SER A 284 -6.75 14.71 -6.75
N ILE A 285 -5.93 14.30 -7.72
CA ILE A 285 -5.88 14.94 -9.04
C ILE A 285 -7.26 14.79 -9.72
N GLY A 286 -7.79 15.90 -10.20
CA GLY A 286 -9.12 15.95 -10.85
C GLY A 286 -10.32 15.78 -9.88
N THR A 287 -10.14 15.67 -8.54
CA THR A 287 -11.25 15.61 -7.57
C THR A 287 -11.77 17.01 -7.20
N LYS A 288 -12.92 17.06 -6.52
CA LYS A 288 -13.50 18.29 -5.96
C LYS A 288 -12.57 18.92 -4.92
N THR A 289 -12.71 20.21 -4.69
CA THR A 289 -11.86 21.00 -3.78
C THR A 289 -11.79 20.40 -2.37
N ASN A 290 -12.89 19.87 -1.83
CA ASN A 290 -12.89 19.27 -0.50
C ASN A 290 -12.06 17.97 -0.41
N ALA A 291 -12.02 17.16 -1.47
CA ALA A 291 -11.16 15.99 -1.55
C ALA A 291 -9.66 16.37 -1.57
N LYS A 292 -9.29 17.41 -2.33
CA LYS A 292 -7.94 17.98 -2.30
C LYS A 292 -7.57 18.54 -0.93
N ARG A 293 -8.53 19.17 -0.22
CA ARG A 293 -8.33 19.63 1.17
C ARG A 293 -8.05 18.50 2.14
N ALA A 294 -8.67 17.33 1.97
CA ALA A 294 -8.35 16.14 2.77
C ALA A 294 -6.90 15.69 2.58
N THR A 295 -6.40 15.75 1.34
CA THR A 295 -4.98 15.49 1.04
C THR A 295 -4.04 16.50 1.70
N VAL A 296 -4.39 17.80 1.67
CA VAL A 296 -3.63 18.83 2.36
C VAL A 296 -3.59 18.59 3.86
N ILE A 297 -4.68 18.15 4.48
CA ILE A 297 -4.74 17.79 5.89
C ILE A 297 -3.77 16.64 6.21
N HIS A 298 -3.72 15.62 5.38
CA HIS A 298 -2.77 14.50 5.54
C HIS A 298 -1.32 14.99 5.49
N LEU A 299 -1.00 15.83 4.51
CA LEU A 299 0.34 16.43 4.38
C LEU A 299 0.68 17.32 5.59
N MET A 300 -0.25 18.16 6.05
CA MET A 300 -0.06 19.02 7.22
C MET A 300 0.21 18.21 8.49
N PHE A 301 -0.49 17.10 8.70
CA PHE A 301 -0.26 16.21 9.84
C PHE A 301 1.18 15.70 9.86
N ASN A 302 1.64 15.16 8.73
CA ASN A 302 2.97 14.56 8.64
C ASN A 302 4.10 15.60 8.70
N ILE A 303 3.93 16.77 8.06
CA ILE A 303 4.89 17.88 8.16
C ILE A 303 4.98 18.39 9.59
N PHE A 304 3.83 18.65 10.23
CA PHE A 304 3.80 19.13 11.62
C PHE A 304 4.47 18.12 12.55
N GLY A 305 4.12 16.83 12.46
CA GLY A 305 4.72 15.77 13.25
C GLY A 305 6.24 15.70 13.04
N SER A 306 6.69 15.77 11.79
CA SER A 306 8.13 15.70 11.46
C SER A 306 8.90 16.90 12.03
N ILE A 307 8.36 18.10 11.95
CA ILE A 307 8.95 19.30 12.55
C ILE A 307 9.00 19.13 14.07
N LEU A 308 7.86 18.80 14.69
CA LEU A 308 7.75 18.62 16.14
C LEU A 308 8.77 17.61 16.66
N PHE A 309 8.82 16.41 16.07
CA PHE A 309 9.72 15.35 16.54
C PHE A 309 11.19 15.63 16.20
N THR A 310 11.49 16.37 15.12
CA THR A 310 12.85 16.85 14.87
C THR A 310 13.31 17.74 16.03
N PHE A 311 12.47 18.69 16.49
CA PHE A 311 12.80 19.51 17.66
C PHE A 311 12.89 18.68 18.94
N ILE A 312 12.01 17.71 19.16
CA ILE A 312 12.09 16.80 20.31
C ILE A 312 13.42 16.04 20.28
N CYS A 313 13.83 15.48 19.16
CA CYS A 313 15.12 14.77 19.05
C CYS A 313 16.33 15.69 19.26
N MET A 314 16.25 16.96 18.87
CA MET A 314 17.34 17.92 19.04
C MET A 314 17.46 18.48 20.47
N LEU A 315 16.32 18.63 21.17
CA LEU A 315 16.25 19.31 22.46
C LEU A 315 16.16 18.34 23.65
N THR A 316 15.88 17.07 23.42
CA THR A 316 15.71 16.06 24.47
C THR A 316 16.48 14.78 24.12
N PRO A 317 16.79 13.93 25.09
CA PRO A 317 17.40 12.61 24.84
C PRO A 317 16.35 11.57 24.36
N PHE A 318 15.43 11.96 23.46
CA PHE A 318 14.33 11.11 22.98
C PHE A 318 14.84 9.79 22.39
N VAL A 319 15.90 9.86 21.57
CA VAL A 319 16.52 8.67 20.96
C VAL A 319 16.97 7.68 22.04
N SER A 320 17.68 8.17 23.07
CA SER A 320 18.13 7.33 24.19
C SER A 320 16.98 6.76 25.02
N TRP A 321 15.88 7.48 25.17
CA TRP A 321 14.69 6.93 25.82
C TRP A 321 14.09 5.77 25.04
N VAL A 322 14.04 5.88 23.70
CA VAL A 322 13.55 4.79 22.86
C VAL A 322 14.52 3.60 22.83
N GLU A 323 15.83 3.85 22.82
CA GLU A 323 16.85 2.80 22.99
C GLU A 323 16.66 2.02 24.30
N ALA A 324 16.33 2.71 25.38
CA ALA A 324 16.07 2.10 26.69
C ALA A 324 14.75 1.27 26.72
N LEU A 325 13.75 1.56 25.87
CA LEU A 325 12.52 0.78 25.76
C LEU A 325 12.76 -0.60 25.11
N SER A 326 13.71 -0.71 24.21
CA SER A 326 14.02 -1.95 23.47
C SER A 326 15.54 -2.11 23.31
N PRO A 327 16.29 -2.40 24.40
CA PRO A 327 17.74 -2.45 24.37
C PRO A 327 18.26 -3.50 23.36
N GLY A 328 19.20 -3.08 22.50
CA GLY A 328 19.84 -3.98 21.53
C GLY A 328 18.99 -4.40 20.33
N ASN A 329 17.71 -3.97 20.25
CA ASN A 329 16.84 -4.28 19.11
C ASN A 329 16.47 -3.01 18.33
N THR A 330 17.29 -2.63 17.36
CA THR A 330 17.11 -1.43 16.55
C THR A 330 15.83 -1.49 15.69
N VAL A 331 15.42 -2.68 15.28
CA VAL A 331 14.16 -2.90 14.52
C VAL A 331 12.95 -2.48 15.39
N ALA A 332 12.92 -2.93 16.65
CA ALA A 332 11.88 -2.56 17.60
C ALA A 332 11.96 -1.07 18.00
N GLN A 333 13.16 -0.51 18.12
CA GLN A 333 13.35 0.91 18.41
C GLN A 333 12.74 1.79 17.31
N ILE A 334 12.94 1.47 16.03
CA ILE A 334 12.32 2.18 14.89
C ILE A 334 10.79 2.06 14.93
N ALA A 335 10.26 0.87 15.19
CA ALA A 335 8.82 0.65 15.34
C ALA A 335 8.24 1.51 16.49
N ASN A 336 8.94 1.57 17.61
CA ASN A 336 8.54 2.40 18.76
C ASN A 336 8.56 3.90 18.43
N VAL A 337 9.62 4.39 17.76
CA VAL A 337 9.66 5.79 17.28
C VAL A 337 8.47 6.07 16.39
N HIS A 338 8.18 5.18 15.43
CA HIS A 338 7.06 5.35 14.49
C HIS A 338 5.71 5.42 15.20
N THR A 339 5.51 4.53 16.17
CA THR A 339 4.27 4.49 16.96
C THR A 339 4.14 5.73 17.85
N ILE A 340 5.19 6.10 18.60
CA ILE A 340 5.20 7.28 19.46
C ILE A 340 4.98 8.55 18.63
N PHE A 341 5.66 8.68 17.49
CA PHE A 341 5.49 9.80 16.57
C PHE A 341 4.01 9.99 16.18
N ASN A 342 3.35 8.95 15.71
CA ASN A 342 1.97 9.05 15.22
C ASN A 342 0.96 9.25 16.37
N ILE A 343 1.13 8.56 17.50
CA ILE A 343 0.24 8.72 18.66
C ILE A 343 0.38 10.13 19.26
N VAL A 344 1.60 10.58 19.52
CA VAL A 344 1.83 11.90 20.16
C VAL A 344 1.40 13.02 19.23
N THR A 345 1.73 12.95 17.93
CA THR A 345 1.26 13.94 16.94
C THR A 345 -0.27 13.98 16.91
N THR A 346 -0.93 12.82 16.90
CA THR A 346 -2.39 12.75 16.95
C THR A 346 -2.95 13.36 18.24
N LEU A 347 -2.40 13.03 19.40
CA LEU A 347 -2.86 13.58 20.69
C LEU A 347 -2.74 15.11 20.75
N ILE A 348 -1.66 15.67 20.21
CA ILE A 348 -1.44 17.12 20.15
C ILE A 348 -2.39 17.78 19.17
N LEU A 349 -2.61 17.18 18.01
CA LEU A 349 -3.47 17.74 16.95
C LEU A 349 -4.97 17.44 17.13
N LEU A 350 -5.34 16.46 17.95
CA LEU A 350 -6.74 16.10 18.20
C LEU A 350 -7.62 17.26 18.68
N PRO A 351 -7.21 18.08 19.66
CA PRO A 351 -8.02 19.22 20.08
C PRO A 351 -8.13 20.31 18.98
N VAL A 352 -7.12 20.45 18.14
CA VAL A 352 -7.03 21.50 17.12
C VAL A 352 -7.36 21.04 15.71
N GLY A 353 -7.75 19.79 15.47
CA GLY A 353 -7.98 19.21 14.15
C GLY A 353 -9.05 19.95 13.33
N THR A 354 -10.06 20.55 13.96
CA THR A 354 -11.02 21.44 13.25
C THR A 354 -10.36 22.69 12.67
N TYR A 355 -9.31 23.19 13.28
CA TYR A 355 -8.51 24.30 12.74
C TYR A 355 -7.66 23.84 11.54
N MET A 356 -7.22 22.58 11.53
CA MET A 356 -6.54 22.01 10.35
C MET A 356 -7.48 22.00 9.14
N ALA A 357 -8.75 21.61 9.34
CA ALA A 357 -9.74 21.69 8.27
C ALA A 357 -9.96 23.13 7.79
N LYS A 358 -10.05 24.11 8.72
CA LYS A 358 -10.16 25.52 8.36
C LYS A 358 -8.92 26.04 7.62
N LEU A 359 -7.74 25.63 8.04
CA LEU A 359 -6.48 26.00 7.38
C LEU A 359 -6.39 25.40 5.97
N ALA A 360 -6.84 24.15 5.79
CA ALA A 360 -6.91 23.53 4.48
C ALA A 360 -7.88 24.28 3.54
N VAL A 361 -9.00 24.82 4.06
CA VAL A 361 -9.91 25.70 3.31
C VAL A 361 -9.24 27.01 2.95
N LEU A 362 -8.40 27.57 3.81
CA LEU A 362 -7.66 28.80 3.53
C LEU A 362 -6.57 28.57 2.48
N ILE A 363 -5.86 27.45 2.53
CA ILE A 363 -4.79 27.07 1.58
C ILE A 363 -5.38 26.80 0.19
N LEU A 364 -6.53 26.11 0.15
CA LEU A 364 -7.28 25.79 -1.07
C LEU A 364 -8.68 26.42 -0.99
N PRO A 365 -8.83 27.72 -1.30
CA PRO A 365 -10.15 28.35 -1.35
C PRO A 365 -11.00 27.68 -2.45
N GLU A 366 -12.31 27.82 -2.37
CA GLU A 366 -13.18 27.42 -3.46
C GLU A 366 -12.86 28.27 -4.69
N GLY A 367 -12.29 27.62 -5.71
CA GLY A 367 -12.23 28.21 -7.03
C GLY A 367 -13.66 28.44 -7.52
N LYS A 368 -13.90 29.49 -8.29
CA LYS A 368 -15.06 29.48 -9.18
C LYS A 368 -14.87 28.25 -10.05
N GLU A 369 -15.67 27.19 -9.82
CA GLU A 369 -15.80 26.12 -10.79
C GLU A 369 -16.25 26.82 -12.07
N GLU A 370 -15.33 27.06 -12.99
CA GLU A 370 -15.68 27.32 -14.37
C GLU A 370 -16.41 26.05 -14.80
N ALA A 371 -17.72 26.20 -14.99
CA ALA A 371 -18.56 25.20 -15.61
C ALA A 371 -18.14 25.09 -17.09
N THR A 372 -16.95 24.57 -17.33
CA THR A 372 -16.65 23.93 -18.59
C THR A 372 -17.42 22.63 -18.55
N GLU A 373 -18.53 22.62 -19.26
CA GLU A 373 -19.30 21.43 -19.59
C GLU A 373 -18.45 20.55 -20.52
N GLU A 374 -17.35 19.99 -20.00
CA GLU A 374 -16.68 18.91 -20.68
C GLU A 374 -17.61 17.70 -20.64
N ARG A 375 -18.00 17.22 -21.83
CA ARG A 375 -18.75 15.98 -22.01
C ARG A 375 -17.91 14.83 -21.41
N GLY A 376 -18.23 14.41 -20.19
CA GLY A 376 -17.52 13.37 -19.45
C GLY A 376 -18.29 12.88 -18.23
N LEU A 377 -17.85 11.77 -17.65
CA LEU A 377 -18.33 11.31 -16.36
C LEU A 377 -17.93 12.33 -15.29
N LYS A 378 -18.88 12.83 -14.49
CA LYS A 378 -18.64 13.83 -13.43
C LYS A 378 -18.37 13.21 -12.08
N HIS A 379 -18.96 12.09 -11.79
CA HIS A 379 -18.87 11.42 -10.49
C HIS A 379 -18.02 10.18 -10.53
N ILE A 380 -18.02 9.45 -11.63
CA ILE A 380 -17.19 8.26 -11.83
C ILE A 380 -15.80 8.70 -12.29
N LYS A 381 -14.78 8.34 -11.51
CA LYS A 381 -13.37 8.53 -11.88
C LYS A 381 -12.74 7.18 -12.06
N VAL A 382 -12.33 6.90 -13.29
CA VAL A 382 -11.63 5.67 -13.63
C VAL A 382 -10.23 5.73 -13.00
N PHE A 383 -10.08 5.16 -11.81
CA PHE A 383 -8.78 4.87 -11.23
C PHE A 383 -8.27 3.56 -11.84
N GLU A 384 -7.42 3.68 -12.82
CA GLU A 384 -6.94 2.57 -13.66
C GLU A 384 -6.12 1.52 -12.93
N ASN A 385 -5.93 1.39 -11.69
CA ASN A 385 -5.15 0.30 -11.07
C ASN A 385 -5.23 0.18 -9.53
N SER A 386 -6.27 0.61 -8.86
CA SER A 386 -6.31 0.52 -7.39
C SER A 386 -7.64 -0.01 -6.87
N TYR A 387 -7.95 -1.25 -7.22
CA TYR A 387 -9.03 -1.97 -6.54
C TYR A 387 -8.49 -2.60 -5.26
N SER A 388 -8.54 -1.85 -4.16
CA SER A 388 -8.41 -2.40 -2.81
C SER A 388 -9.78 -2.45 -2.14
N VAL A 389 -9.98 -3.34 -1.19
CA VAL A 389 -11.21 -3.47 -0.40
C VAL A 389 -11.63 -2.11 0.19
N GLY A 390 -12.89 -1.75 0.02
CA GLY A 390 -13.43 -0.43 0.35
C GLY A 390 -13.73 0.45 -0.88
N ASN A 391 -13.15 0.16 -2.05
CA ASN A 391 -13.45 0.86 -3.29
C ASN A 391 -14.83 0.48 -3.85
N GLU A 392 -15.39 -0.69 -3.47
CA GLU A 392 -16.76 -1.11 -3.86
C GLU A 392 -17.83 -0.13 -3.41
N ALA A 393 -17.71 0.37 -2.18
CA ALA A 393 -18.62 1.37 -1.64
C ALA A 393 -18.50 2.71 -2.35
N LEU A 394 -17.28 3.09 -2.70
CA LEU A 394 -17.01 4.29 -3.47
C LEU A 394 -17.58 4.12 -4.89
N ALA A 395 -17.29 2.99 -5.55
CA ALA A 395 -17.79 2.68 -6.87
C ALA A 395 -19.33 2.70 -6.93
N LEU A 396 -20.00 2.11 -5.92
CA LEU A 396 -21.44 2.13 -5.82
C LEU A 396 -22.00 3.54 -5.64
N SER A 397 -21.36 4.37 -4.79
CA SER A 397 -21.77 5.75 -4.56
C SER A 397 -21.52 6.66 -5.78
N GLU A 398 -20.39 6.48 -6.47
CA GLU A 398 -20.08 7.19 -7.70
C GLU A 398 -21.07 6.83 -8.81
N LEU A 399 -21.41 5.54 -8.93
CA LEU A 399 -22.42 5.02 -9.85
C LEU A 399 -23.80 5.61 -9.56
N GLU A 400 -24.23 5.62 -8.28
CA GLU A 400 -25.50 6.18 -7.86
C GLU A 400 -25.62 7.67 -8.23
N GLN A 401 -24.59 8.45 -7.95
CA GLN A 401 -24.59 9.89 -8.27
C GLN A 401 -24.60 10.15 -9.79
N GLU A 402 -23.90 9.33 -10.59
CA GLU A 402 -23.88 9.48 -12.04
C GLU A 402 -25.22 9.09 -12.66
N VAL A 403 -25.85 8.00 -12.20
CA VAL A 403 -27.18 7.56 -12.63
C VAL A 403 -28.24 8.59 -12.24
N ASP A 404 -28.17 9.18 -11.03
CA ASP A 404 -29.10 10.21 -10.59
C ASP A 404 -28.97 11.50 -11.42
N ARG A 405 -27.73 11.87 -11.80
CA ARG A 405 -27.47 12.98 -12.72
C ARG A 405 -28.08 12.72 -14.10
N MET A 406 -27.90 11.52 -14.64
CA MET A 406 -28.47 11.10 -15.92
C MET A 406 -30.00 11.14 -15.86
N ARG A 407 -30.62 10.63 -14.77
CA ARG A 407 -32.05 10.69 -14.53
C ARG A 407 -32.57 12.14 -14.58
N GLY A 408 -31.85 13.08 -13.96
CA GLY A 408 -32.21 14.51 -14.00
C GLY A 408 -32.22 15.09 -15.41
N MET A 409 -31.23 14.68 -16.25
CA MET A 409 -31.17 15.11 -17.66
C MET A 409 -32.31 14.53 -18.49
N VAL A 410 -32.62 13.22 -18.33
CA VAL A 410 -33.73 12.57 -19.00
C VAL A 410 -35.04 13.22 -18.62
N ALA A 411 -35.30 13.44 -17.31
CA ALA A 411 -36.54 14.13 -16.85
C ALA A 411 -36.67 15.50 -17.48
N LYS A 412 -35.59 16.26 -17.62
CA LYS A 412 -35.61 17.56 -18.27
C LYS A 412 -35.88 17.44 -19.77
N ASN A 413 -35.34 16.47 -20.48
CA ASN A 413 -35.60 16.20 -21.88
C ASN A 413 -37.08 15.88 -22.08
N VAL A 414 -37.66 15.00 -21.26
CA VAL A 414 -39.09 14.65 -21.33
C VAL A 414 -39.97 15.88 -21.12
N GLN A 415 -39.69 16.70 -20.11
CA GLN A 415 -40.45 17.90 -19.81
C GLN A 415 -40.40 18.91 -20.96
N GLU A 416 -39.17 19.26 -21.44
CA GLU A 416 -38.97 20.23 -22.52
C GLU A 416 -39.58 19.73 -23.84
N SER A 417 -39.48 18.43 -24.13
CA SER A 417 -40.12 17.81 -25.30
C SER A 417 -41.63 17.93 -25.22
N TYR A 418 -42.21 17.68 -24.06
CA TYR A 418 -43.68 17.78 -23.85
C TYR A 418 -44.14 19.23 -24.00
N GLU A 419 -43.41 20.20 -23.45
CA GLU A 419 -43.72 21.63 -23.62
C GLU A 419 -43.64 22.07 -25.09
N ALA A 420 -42.58 21.59 -25.82
CA ALA A 420 -42.46 21.89 -27.25
C ALA A 420 -43.63 21.37 -28.09
N VAL A 421 -44.13 20.18 -27.77
CA VAL A 421 -45.33 19.60 -28.43
C VAL A 421 -46.60 20.40 -28.12
N LEU A 422 -46.78 20.83 -26.86
CA LEU A 422 -47.97 21.58 -26.44
C LEU A 422 -47.99 23.00 -26.99
N THR A 423 -46.86 23.67 -27.06
CA THR A 423 -46.74 25.07 -27.45
C THR A 423 -46.42 25.29 -28.93
N GLY A 424 -45.97 24.24 -29.63
CA GLY A 424 -45.46 24.34 -30.99
C GLY A 424 -44.12 25.10 -31.10
N ASN A 425 -43.45 25.37 -29.96
CA ASN A 425 -42.20 26.09 -29.89
C ASN A 425 -41.01 25.14 -29.94
N LEU A 426 -40.25 25.18 -31.03
CA LEU A 426 -39.08 24.35 -31.27
C LEU A 426 -37.76 25.03 -30.83
N GLY A 427 -37.79 26.13 -30.10
CA GLY A 427 -36.61 26.89 -29.71
C GLY A 427 -35.61 26.14 -28.83
N ALA A 428 -36.08 25.07 -28.14
CA ALA A 428 -35.24 24.22 -27.30
C ALA A 428 -34.68 22.97 -28.04
N TRP A 429 -34.98 22.78 -29.34
CA TRP A 429 -34.67 21.56 -30.06
C TRP A 429 -33.18 21.19 -30.09
N ASP A 430 -32.32 22.16 -30.34
CA ASP A 430 -30.88 21.92 -30.41
C ASP A 430 -30.31 21.53 -29.01
N SER A 431 -30.80 22.16 -27.94
CA SER A 431 -30.39 21.82 -26.58
C SER A 431 -30.93 20.46 -26.11
N LEU A 432 -32.10 20.06 -26.59
CA LEU A 432 -32.67 18.73 -26.37
C LEU A 432 -31.82 17.65 -27.04
N LYS A 433 -31.46 17.84 -28.31
CA LYS A 433 -30.66 16.92 -29.07
C LYS A 433 -29.26 16.81 -28.49
N GLU A 434 -28.64 17.91 -28.13
CA GLU A 434 -27.30 17.91 -27.50
C GLU A 434 -27.29 17.18 -26.16
N ARG A 435 -28.36 17.31 -25.36
CA ARG A 435 -28.49 16.60 -24.08
C ARG A 435 -28.74 15.13 -24.29
N GLU A 436 -29.49 14.73 -25.33
CA GLU A 436 -29.72 13.33 -25.70
C GLU A 436 -28.41 12.64 -26.11
N GLU A 437 -27.63 13.25 -26.99
CA GLU A 437 -26.32 12.76 -27.37
C GLU A 437 -25.38 12.59 -26.14
N TYR A 438 -25.57 13.42 -25.13
CA TYR A 438 -24.79 13.30 -23.90
C TYR A 438 -25.33 12.21 -22.97
N ILE A 439 -26.64 11.96 -22.93
CA ILE A 439 -27.27 10.84 -22.23
C ILE A 439 -26.78 9.50 -22.82
N ASP A 440 -26.78 9.36 -24.14
CA ASP A 440 -26.26 8.19 -24.86
C ASP A 440 -24.80 7.92 -24.51
N TYR A 441 -23.97 8.98 -24.53
CA TYR A 441 -22.56 8.86 -24.14
C TYR A 441 -22.43 8.38 -22.68
N LEU A 442 -23.22 8.94 -21.75
CA LEU A 442 -23.19 8.54 -20.35
C LEU A 442 -23.64 7.10 -20.15
N ASN A 443 -24.69 6.67 -20.86
CA ASN A 443 -25.16 5.28 -20.81
C ASN A 443 -24.04 4.31 -21.20
N ALA A 444 -23.34 4.60 -22.29
CA ALA A 444 -22.23 3.77 -22.75
C ALA A 444 -21.07 3.72 -21.74
N GLU A 445 -20.67 4.87 -21.17
CA GLU A 445 -19.53 4.96 -20.22
C GLU A 445 -19.87 4.34 -18.86
N VAL A 446 -21.06 4.62 -18.32
CA VAL A 446 -21.52 4.05 -17.05
C VAL A 446 -21.70 2.54 -17.16
N SER A 447 -22.22 2.05 -18.30
CA SER A 447 -22.33 0.61 -18.56
C SER A 447 -20.97 -0.08 -18.59
N ARG A 448 -19.95 0.53 -19.22
CA ARG A 448 -18.56 0.03 -19.20
C ARG A 448 -18.00 0.00 -17.78
N TYR A 449 -18.25 1.03 -17.01
CA TYR A 449 -17.83 1.09 -15.61
C TYR A 449 -18.47 -0.01 -14.77
N ILE A 450 -19.77 -0.25 -14.90
CA ILE A 450 -20.48 -1.34 -14.23
C ILE A 450 -19.83 -2.69 -14.55
N VAL A 451 -19.56 -2.98 -15.82
CA VAL A 451 -18.90 -4.23 -16.23
C VAL A 451 -17.52 -4.35 -15.58
N SER A 452 -16.72 -3.27 -15.57
CA SER A 452 -15.42 -3.27 -14.93
C SER A 452 -15.50 -3.55 -13.42
N VAL A 453 -16.46 -2.95 -12.71
CA VAL A 453 -16.65 -3.17 -11.27
C VAL A 453 -17.13 -4.59 -10.97
N MET A 454 -18.01 -5.16 -11.81
CA MET A 454 -18.54 -6.52 -11.64
C MET A 454 -17.51 -7.63 -11.90
N HIS A 455 -16.37 -7.33 -12.52
CA HIS A 455 -15.28 -8.29 -12.67
C HIS A 455 -14.50 -8.58 -11.38
N HIS A 456 -14.73 -7.81 -10.33
CA HIS A 456 -14.06 -7.98 -9.03
C HIS A 456 -14.98 -8.71 -8.03
N GLU A 457 -14.38 -9.42 -7.08
CA GLU A 457 -15.13 -10.07 -6.00
C GLU A 457 -15.77 -8.99 -5.12
N MET A 458 -17.10 -9.00 -5.03
CA MET A 458 -17.86 -8.05 -4.22
C MET A 458 -18.94 -8.75 -3.41
N ALA A 459 -19.47 -8.05 -2.39
CA ALA A 459 -20.57 -8.57 -1.61
C ALA A 459 -21.82 -8.83 -2.49
N ALA A 460 -22.50 -9.94 -2.24
CA ALA A 460 -23.70 -10.31 -3.01
C ALA A 460 -24.78 -9.19 -2.99
N GLU A 461 -24.89 -8.45 -1.88
CA GLU A 461 -25.83 -7.32 -1.74
C GLU A 461 -25.46 -6.15 -2.68
N ASP A 462 -24.17 -5.82 -2.79
CA ASP A 462 -23.67 -4.74 -3.65
C ASP A 462 -23.75 -5.14 -5.14
N SER A 463 -23.47 -6.40 -5.46
CA SER A 463 -23.67 -6.95 -6.80
C SER A 463 -25.12 -6.83 -7.28
N VAL A 464 -26.11 -7.09 -6.39
CA VAL A 464 -27.53 -6.91 -6.69
C VAL A 464 -27.88 -5.45 -6.94
N LYS A 465 -27.34 -4.51 -6.16
CA LYS A 465 -27.53 -3.07 -6.35
C LYS A 465 -26.97 -2.59 -7.70
N ILE A 466 -25.74 -2.99 -8.03
CA ILE A 466 -25.09 -2.62 -9.30
C ILE A 466 -25.86 -3.18 -10.49
N SER A 467 -26.33 -4.44 -10.40
CA SER A 467 -27.21 -5.03 -11.42
C SER A 467 -28.54 -4.26 -11.55
N GLY A 468 -29.04 -3.70 -10.44
CA GLY A 468 -30.20 -2.82 -10.43
C GLY A 468 -29.95 -1.53 -11.22
N TYR A 469 -28.80 -0.89 -11.03
CA TYR A 469 -28.42 0.32 -11.79
C TYR A 469 -28.26 0.05 -13.28
N TYR A 470 -27.71 -1.11 -13.66
CA TYR A 470 -27.61 -1.50 -15.07
C TYR A 470 -28.99 -1.57 -15.75
N LYS A 471 -30.02 -2.10 -15.03
CA LYS A 471 -31.39 -2.10 -15.53
C LYS A 471 -32.00 -0.70 -15.61
N ILE A 472 -31.68 0.17 -14.64
CA ILE A 472 -32.17 1.57 -14.64
C ILE A 472 -31.58 2.31 -15.85
N LEU A 473 -30.31 2.14 -16.17
CA LEU A 473 -29.66 2.75 -17.34
C LEU A 473 -30.40 2.42 -18.63
N GLY A 474 -30.69 1.13 -18.88
CA GLY A 474 -31.43 0.70 -20.06
C GLY A 474 -32.91 1.18 -20.11
N ASN A 475 -33.44 1.74 -19.02
CA ASN A 475 -34.74 2.37 -18.99
C ASN A 475 -34.68 3.91 -19.11
N LEU A 476 -33.49 4.50 -18.93
CA LEU A 476 -33.28 5.94 -19.03
C LEU A 476 -32.91 6.37 -20.46
N GLU A 477 -32.41 5.46 -21.26
CA GLU A 477 -32.18 5.59 -22.69
C GLU A 477 -33.53 5.37 -23.45
#